data_6c2a0e7fc14e1026d32642c4d8aa60bb
#
_entry.id   6c2a0e7fc14e1026d32642c4d8aa60bb
#
_cell.length_a   1.000
_cell.length_b   1.000
_cell.length_c   1.000
_cell.angle_alpha   90.00
_cell.angle_beta   90.00
_cell.angle_gamma   90.00
#
_symmetry.space_group_name_H-M   'P 1'
#
loop_
_entity.id
_entity.type
_entity.pdbx_description
1 polymer ?
#
loop_
_entity_poly.entity_id
_entity_poly.type
_entity_poly.pdbx_seq_one_letter_code
_entity_poly.pdbx_strand_id
1 'polypeptide(L)'
;MRPTRLALMVLLASVASASGCSDAGDAPWDGHYTPLEERGDWVDSGPKSTCQVLDSPEVACGSLASFDLSRCQRRTLSTLEREGIYRGELRASFGAVDPTPRGPVGAGFKLDTQGFPQRVQGMPATDGVWDARTFLVSGQDASGSFTFVGCNAVSPRSLTGCYSRCRQGRLVEAGTFRVERMARFKGEEDASGGMRLVSETYVSLGMPVDVHVVGHHAYVVSQDKQGAPGGLTVFDVSDPAAPVRVAELVPPGNSDWKGVASRKDVLYVASSQRGVVVVDISEPTAPRVIGHVPEEPTDVSLVSVAEDRLYALAMAPRSGTLMFDLTTPTAPQLLERIASGSRLSDEPNTSRGAVSYEGRLYVNHLHDGLQVVDARNATRVQVLGRYTYPYTNSRASAVGTFAGRVVAFESSLGVGARVRALDVTDPAHIVKIGEYGLRGAVSPRGMELRGNRLYMTYHQEGVRVLDVSNPTRPREVAYFNSFRETDPNRGDSMMEGATGLQVPGDGHVYVVDTSRGLLVLTEPQ
;
A
#
# COMPACT_ATOMS: atom_id res chain seq x y z
N MET A 1 -73.23 -47.75 37.87
CA MET A 1 -71.86 -48.08 38.24
C MET A 1 -70.98 -47.91 36.98
N ARG A 2 -70.18 -46.85 36.92
CA ARG A 2 -69.30 -46.58 35.79
C ARG A 2 -67.84 -46.81 36.23
N PRO A 3 -66.97 -47.47 35.43
CA PRO A 3 -65.57 -47.58 35.78
C PRO A 3 -64.76 -46.37 35.23
N THR A 4 -63.94 -45.85 36.08
CA THR A 4 -62.91 -44.78 35.85
C THR A 4 -61.82 -45.33 34.94
N ARG A 5 -61.52 -44.60 33.87
CA ARG A 5 -60.32 -44.82 33.02
C ARG A 5 -59.16 -43.99 33.55
N LEU A 6 -58.09 -44.65 33.90
CA LEU A 6 -56.79 -44.05 34.27
C LEU A 6 -56.03 -43.71 32.95
N ALA A 7 -55.75 -42.46 32.74
CA ALA A 7 -54.90 -41.99 31.61
C ALA A 7 -53.45 -41.94 32.06
N LEU A 8 -52.62 -42.73 31.40
CA LEU A 8 -51.15 -42.75 31.60
C LEU A 8 -50.54 -41.67 30.73
N MET A 9 -50.05 -40.57 31.34
CA MET A 9 -49.23 -39.55 30.65
C MET A 9 -47.79 -40.03 30.54
N VAL A 10 -47.34 -40.30 29.30
CA VAL A 10 -45.93 -40.53 28.99
C VAL A 10 -45.29 -39.20 28.76
N LEU A 11 -44.39 -38.74 29.67
CA LEU A 11 -43.52 -37.61 29.46
C LEU A 11 -42.38 -38.04 28.54
N LEU A 12 -42.38 -37.54 27.31
CA LEU A 12 -41.22 -37.56 26.42
C LEU A 12 -40.28 -36.42 26.83
N ALA A 13 -39.18 -36.74 27.50
CA ALA A 13 -38.06 -35.82 27.70
C ALA A 13 -37.26 -35.71 26.40
N SER A 14 -37.46 -34.64 25.67
CA SER A 14 -36.59 -34.25 24.55
C SER A 14 -35.26 -33.75 25.10
N VAL A 15 -34.22 -34.57 25.00
CA VAL A 15 -32.84 -34.18 25.19
C VAL A 15 -32.46 -33.30 23.98
N ALA A 16 -32.47 -31.98 24.15
CA ALA A 16 -31.88 -31.06 23.23
C ALA A 16 -30.36 -31.23 23.34
N SER A 17 -29.77 -31.93 22.38
CA SER A 17 -28.32 -31.92 22.18
C SER A 17 -27.94 -30.51 21.73
N ALA A 18 -27.44 -29.70 22.65
CA ALA A 18 -26.73 -28.48 22.31
C ALA A 18 -25.43 -28.90 21.60
N SER A 19 -25.48 -28.95 20.26
CA SER A 19 -24.28 -28.96 19.45
C SER A 19 -23.58 -27.63 19.68
N GLY A 20 -22.66 -27.57 20.65
CA GLY A 20 -21.70 -26.51 20.75
C GLY A 20 -20.92 -26.51 19.42
N CYS A 21 -21.00 -25.42 18.65
CA CYS A 21 -19.99 -25.11 17.66
C CYS A 21 -18.69 -24.92 18.44
N SER A 22 -17.94 -25.99 18.66
CA SER A 22 -16.52 -25.88 18.89
C SER A 22 -15.96 -25.26 17.61
N ASP A 23 -15.27 -24.16 17.69
CA ASP A 23 -14.29 -23.75 16.69
C ASP A 23 -13.31 -24.92 16.55
N ALA A 24 -13.63 -25.82 15.64
CA ALA A 24 -12.68 -26.78 15.13
C ALA A 24 -11.70 -25.94 14.33
N GLY A 25 -10.54 -25.62 14.91
CA GLY A 25 -9.45 -25.00 14.17
C GLY A 25 -9.31 -25.74 12.85
N ASP A 26 -9.37 -24.99 11.75
CA ASP A 26 -9.25 -25.57 10.42
C ASP A 26 -8.02 -26.49 10.40
N ALA A 27 -8.19 -27.72 9.89
CA ALA A 27 -7.07 -28.64 9.78
C ALA A 27 -5.95 -27.96 9.02
N PRO A 28 -4.65 -28.18 9.41
CA PRO A 28 -3.54 -27.60 8.71
C PRO A 28 -3.65 -27.84 7.21
N TRP A 29 -3.33 -26.83 6.40
CA TRP A 29 -3.32 -26.99 4.95
C TRP A 29 -2.39 -28.14 4.53
N ASP A 30 -2.87 -29.02 3.69
CA ASP A 30 -2.19 -30.24 3.25
C ASP A 30 -1.37 -30.06 1.97
N GLY A 31 -1.27 -28.85 1.43
CA GLY A 31 -0.56 -28.54 0.19
C GLY A 31 -1.38 -28.74 -1.08
N HIS A 32 -2.64 -29.17 -0.98
CA HIS A 32 -3.53 -29.32 -2.13
C HIS A 32 -4.27 -28.02 -2.43
N TYR A 33 -4.44 -27.71 -3.71
CA TYR A 33 -5.18 -26.52 -4.16
C TYR A 33 -5.75 -26.70 -5.56
N THR A 34 -6.73 -25.89 -5.88
CA THR A 34 -7.17 -25.64 -7.26
C THR A 34 -6.62 -24.30 -7.70
N PRO A 35 -5.91 -24.24 -8.85
CA PRO A 35 -5.45 -22.97 -9.40
C PRO A 35 -6.58 -21.97 -9.58
N LEU A 36 -6.34 -20.72 -9.20
CA LEU A 36 -7.29 -19.63 -9.41
C LEU A 36 -7.04 -18.97 -10.77
N GLU A 37 -8.11 -18.61 -11.45
CA GLU A 37 -8.03 -17.77 -12.65
C GLU A 37 -7.44 -16.39 -12.30
N GLU A 38 -6.49 -15.91 -13.09
CA GLU A 38 -5.95 -14.57 -12.95
C GLU A 38 -6.66 -13.58 -13.86
N ARG A 39 -7.35 -12.62 -13.28
CA ARG A 39 -8.12 -11.59 -13.99
C ARG A 39 -7.51 -10.19 -13.87
N GLY A 40 -6.36 -10.07 -13.18
CA GLY A 40 -5.76 -8.79 -12.83
C GLY A 40 -6.49 -8.08 -11.69
N ASP A 41 -6.02 -6.88 -11.36
CA ASP A 41 -6.57 -6.07 -10.29
C ASP A 41 -7.83 -5.31 -10.72
N TRP A 42 -7.97 -5.07 -12.00
CA TRP A 42 -9.03 -4.25 -12.54
C TRP A 42 -9.63 -4.88 -13.80
N VAL A 43 -10.96 -4.85 -13.85
CA VAL A 43 -11.74 -5.26 -15.03
C VAL A 43 -12.57 -4.05 -15.46
N ASP A 44 -12.46 -3.65 -16.73
CA ASP A 44 -13.29 -2.57 -17.26
C ASP A 44 -14.77 -2.96 -17.26
N SER A 45 -15.51 -2.46 -16.26
CA SER A 45 -16.95 -2.65 -16.13
C SER A 45 -17.78 -1.62 -16.92
N GLY A 46 -17.15 -0.85 -17.81
CA GLY A 46 -17.78 0.22 -18.55
C GLY A 46 -17.86 1.56 -17.79
N PRO A 47 -18.60 2.54 -18.32
CA PRO A 47 -18.74 3.85 -17.72
C PRO A 47 -19.26 3.78 -16.28
N LYS A 48 -18.64 4.56 -15.39
CA LYS A 48 -19.01 4.60 -13.95
C LYS A 48 -20.24 5.50 -13.69
N SER A 49 -20.66 6.28 -14.70
CA SER A 49 -21.77 7.21 -14.59
C SER A 49 -22.46 7.43 -15.93
N THR A 50 -23.63 8.08 -15.91
CA THR A 50 -24.46 8.35 -17.10
C THR A 50 -24.29 9.74 -17.67
N CYS A 51 -23.54 10.63 -17.02
CA CYS A 51 -23.20 11.94 -17.54
C CYS A 51 -22.22 11.87 -18.72
N GLN A 52 -22.13 12.96 -19.50
CA GLN A 52 -21.20 13.11 -20.60
C GLN A 52 -20.51 14.46 -20.56
N VAL A 53 -19.28 14.52 -21.05
CA VAL A 53 -18.54 15.78 -21.23
C VAL A 53 -18.75 16.27 -22.65
N LEU A 54 -19.13 17.54 -22.78
CA LEU A 54 -19.37 18.21 -24.07
C LEU A 54 -18.09 18.98 -24.44
N ASP A 55 -17.49 18.61 -25.56
CA ASP A 55 -16.38 19.37 -26.14
C ASP A 55 -16.96 20.43 -27.09
N SER A 56 -17.21 21.61 -26.55
CA SER A 56 -17.74 22.74 -27.30
C SER A 56 -16.80 23.95 -27.19
N PRO A 57 -16.39 24.57 -28.29
CA PRO A 57 -15.53 25.76 -28.25
C PRO A 57 -16.21 26.99 -27.62
N GLU A 58 -17.51 26.98 -27.48
CA GLU A 58 -18.30 28.06 -26.89
C GLU A 58 -18.39 27.98 -25.36
N VAL A 59 -17.97 26.85 -24.77
CA VAL A 59 -18.09 26.57 -23.33
C VAL A 59 -16.71 26.41 -22.74
N ALA A 60 -16.45 27.15 -21.65
CA ALA A 60 -15.17 27.03 -20.94
C ALA A 60 -14.95 25.60 -20.44
N CYS A 61 -13.81 25.02 -20.78
CA CYS A 61 -13.42 23.67 -20.37
C CYS A 61 -13.44 23.56 -18.82
N GLY A 62 -14.11 22.53 -18.30
CA GLY A 62 -14.23 22.30 -16.85
C GLY A 62 -15.33 23.12 -16.16
N SER A 63 -16.07 23.98 -16.88
CA SER A 63 -17.24 24.63 -16.34
C SER A 63 -18.41 23.67 -16.21
N LEU A 64 -19.37 23.94 -15.35
CA LEU A 64 -20.57 23.09 -15.18
C LEU A 64 -21.34 22.91 -16.50
N ALA A 65 -21.35 23.93 -17.36
CA ALA A 65 -22.00 23.89 -18.68
C ALA A 65 -21.33 22.93 -19.67
N SER A 66 -20.08 22.54 -19.44
CA SER A 66 -19.38 21.53 -20.27
C SER A 66 -19.80 20.08 -19.95
N PHE A 67 -20.78 19.86 -19.07
CA PHE A 67 -21.25 18.54 -18.69
C PHE A 67 -22.75 18.37 -18.95
N ASP A 68 -23.13 17.36 -19.71
CA ASP A 68 -24.52 16.93 -19.82
C ASP A 68 -24.89 16.06 -18.62
N LEU A 69 -25.71 16.61 -17.74
CA LEU A 69 -26.20 15.95 -16.51
C LEU A 69 -27.67 15.53 -16.62
N SER A 70 -28.26 15.53 -17.81
CA SER A 70 -29.69 15.25 -18.02
C SER A 70 -30.11 13.86 -17.54
N ARG A 71 -29.19 12.88 -17.57
CA ARG A 71 -29.42 11.50 -17.14
C ARG A 71 -29.00 11.22 -15.70
N CYS A 72 -28.59 12.25 -14.93
CA CYS A 72 -28.08 12.12 -13.58
C CYS A 72 -29.18 12.11 -12.52
N GLN A 73 -28.98 11.32 -11.46
CA GLN A 73 -29.85 11.30 -10.29
C GLN A 73 -29.43 12.36 -9.25
N ARG A 74 -29.36 13.61 -9.68
CA ARG A 74 -28.79 14.73 -8.92
C ARG A 74 -29.42 14.98 -7.54
N ARG A 75 -30.65 14.51 -7.28
CA ARG A 75 -31.30 14.62 -5.97
C ARG A 75 -30.56 13.84 -4.88
N THR A 76 -29.83 12.78 -5.25
CA THR A 76 -29.05 11.98 -4.32
C THR A 76 -27.82 12.72 -3.77
N LEU A 77 -27.33 13.75 -4.48
CA LEU A 77 -26.16 14.53 -4.07
C LEU A 77 -26.34 15.22 -2.71
N SER A 78 -27.59 15.48 -2.30
CA SER A 78 -27.88 16.05 -0.98
C SER A 78 -27.56 15.13 0.18
N THR A 79 -27.42 13.80 -0.06
CA THR A 79 -27.11 12.82 0.98
C THR A 79 -25.61 12.60 1.18
N LEU A 80 -24.77 13.09 0.27
CA LEU A 80 -23.33 12.87 0.31
C LEU A 80 -22.71 13.57 1.54
N GLU A 81 -21.79 12.90 2.24
CA GLU A 81 -20.98 13.51 3.30
C GLU A 81 -20.09 14.62 2.71
N ARG A 82 -20.13 15.82 3.33
CA ARG A 82 -19.53 17.04 2.77
C ARG A 82 -18.13 17.34 3.28
N GLU A 83 -17.43 16.34 3.78
CA GLU A 83 -16.07 16.51 4.29
C GLU A 83 -15.27 15.23 4.10
N GLY A 84 -13.94 15.36 4.18
CA GLY A 84 -13.01 14.25 4.14
C GLY A 84 -12.37 14.02 2.78
N ILE A 85 -11.65 12.93 2.69
CA ILE A 85 -10.90 12.52 1.50
C ILE A 85 -11.72 11.50 0.73
N TYR A 86 -11.96 11.78 -0.54
CA TYR A 86 -12.61 10.89 -1.49
C TYR A 86 -11.59 10.33 -2.46
N ARG A 87 -11.59 9.01 -2.64
CA ARG A 87 -10.69 8.29 -3.53
C ARG A 87 -11.41 7.21 -4.32
N GLY A 88 -10.91 6.91 -5.51
CA GLY A 88 -11.44 5.87 -6.36
C GLY A 88 -10.75 5.81 -7.71
N GLU A 89 -11.52 5.60 -8.74
CA GLU A 89 -11.03 5.35 -10.09
C GLU A 89 -11.63 6.29 -11.13
N LEU A 90 -10.80 6.64 -12.11
CA LEU A 90 -11.18 7.27 -13.37
C LEU A 90 -11.27 6.21 -14.46
N ARG A 91 -12.24 6.36 -15.33
CA ARG A 91 -12.32 5.66 -16.62
C ARG A 91 -12.41 6.68 -17.74
N ALA A 92 -11.34 6.80 -18.50
CA ALA A 92 -11.30 7.71 -19.64
C ALA A 92 -12.22 7.22 -20.78
N SER A 93 -12.89 8.15 -21.43
CA SER A 93 -13.72 7.91 -22.61
C SER A 93 -13.26 8.73 -23.82
N PHE A 94 -12.44 9.76 -23.62
CA PHE A 94 -11.92 10.66 -24.62
C PHE A 94 -10.50 11.12 -24.23
N GLY A 95 -9.61 11.30 -25.21
CA GLY A 95 -8.31 11.92 -25.02
C GLY A 95 -7.21 10.98 -24.49
N ALA A 96 -7.47 9.68 -24.36
CA ALA A 96 -6.38 8.74 -24.14
C ALA A 96 -5.46 8.76 -25.35
N VAL A 97 -4.22 9.20 -25.16
CA VAL A 97 -3.19 9.30 -26.22
C VAL A 97 -2.83 7.93 -26.78
N ASP A 98 -3.25 6.86 -26.12
CA ASP A 98 -3.03 5.48 -26.49
C ASP A 98 -4.36 4.71 -26.41
N PRO A 99 -4.82 4.06 -27.53
CA PRO A 99 -6.01 3.23 -27.54
C PRO A 99 -5.86 1.94 -26.72
N THR A 100 -4.67 1.59 -26.25
CA THR A 100 -4.49 0.50 -25.29
C THR A 100 -5.15 0.90 -23.96
N PRO A 101 -6.02 0.07 -23.38
CA PRO A 101 -6.63 0.35 -22.10
C PRO A 101 -5.49 0.47 -21.06
N ARG A 102 -5.14 1.69 -20.70
CA ARG A 102 -4.34 1.90 -19.50
C ARG A 102 -5.19 1.44 -18.33
N GLY A 103 -4.58 0.76 -17.37
CA GLY A 103 -5.24 0.37 -16.12
C GLY A 103 -5.92 1.56 -15.45
N PRO A 104 -6.69 1.35 -14.38
CA PRO A 104 -7.44 2.40 -13.73
C PRO A 104 -6.50 3.48 -13.23
N VAL A 105 -6.84 4.74 -13.51
CA VAL A 105 -6.15 5.90 -12.93
C VAL A 105 -6.84 6.25 -11.62
N GLY A 106 -6.06 6.52 -10.57
CA GLY A 106 -6.62 6.95 -9.30
C GLY A 106 -7.35 8.28 -9.42
N ALA A 107 -8.55 8.36 -8.84
CA ALA A 107 -9.33 9.58 -8.70
C ALA A 107 -9.26 10.10 -7.27
N GLY A 108 -9.33 11.42 -7.04
CA GLY A 108 -9.51 11.91 -5.68
C GLY A 108 -9.59 13.41 -5.51
N PHE A 109 -10.22 13.78 -4.40
CA PHE A 109 -10.30 15.15 -3.89
C PHE A 109 -10.42 15.15 -2.36
N LYS A 110 -10.02 16.26 -1.74
CA LYS A 110 -10.17 16.51 -0.31
C LYS A 110 -11.08 17.70 -0.08
N LEU A 111 -12.05 17.53 0.82
CA LEU A 111 -12.95 18.57 1.30
C LEU A 111 -12.64 18.86 2.78
N ASP A 112 -12.74 20.12 3.18
CA ASP A 112 -12.63 20.49 4.60
C ASP A 112 -13.94 20.21 5.37
N THR A 113 -13.95 20.54 6.65
CA THR A 113 -15.11 20.34 7.54
C THR A 113 -16.34 21.19 7.18
N GLN A 114 -16.17 22.21 6.32
CA GLN A 114 -17.24 23.05 5.81
C GLN A 114 -17.71 22.60 4.42
N GLY A 115 -17.02 21.61 3.82
CA GLY A 115 -17.33 21.10 2.50
C GLY A 115 -16.63 21.83 1.34
N PHE A 116 -15.67 22.71 1.64
CA PHE A 116 -14.92 23.39 0.59
C PHE A 116 -13.78 22.51 0.09
N PRO A 117 -13.53 22.45 -1.23
CA PRO A 117 -12.44 21.68 -1.78
C PRO A 117 -11.10 22.30 -1.37
N GLN A 118 -10.20 21.45 -0.90
CA GLN A 118 -8.82 21.80 -0.53
C GLN A 118 -7.83 21.33 -1.60
N ARG A 119 -8.09 20.13 -2.13
CA ARG A 119 -7.28 19.50 -3.17
C ARG A 119 -8.18 18.75 -4.15
N VAL A 120 -7.79 18.76 -5.43
CA VAL A 120 -8.46 18.01 -6.50
C VAL A 120 -7.38 17.35 -7.35
N GLN A 121 -7.33 16.04 -7.37
CA GLN A 121 -6.31 15.22 -8.09
C GLN A 121 -4.87 15.63 -7.76
N GLY A 122 -4.61 15.95 -6.48
CA GLY A 122 -3.31 16.43 -5.98
C GLY A 122 -3.04 17.92 -6.20
N MET A 123 -3.81 18.60 -7.04
CA MET A 123 -3.67 20.03 -7.32
C MET A 123 -4.37 20.89 -6.26
N PRO A 124 -3.92 22.13 -6.00
CA PRO A 124 -4.68 23.08 -5.21
C PRO A 124 -6.08 23.29 -5.79
N ALA A 125 -7.10 23.30 -4.95
CA ALA A 125 -8.46 23.59 -5.40
C ALA A 125 -8.61 25.05 -5.83
N THR A 126 -9.37 25.27 -6.90
CA THR A 126 -9.63 26.60 -7.47
C THR A 126 -11.09 26.98 -7.47
N ASP A 127 -11.98 25.99 -7.50
CA ASP A 127 -13.43 26.21 -7.50
C ASP A 127 -14.17 25.04 -6.86
N GLY A 128 -15.34 25.33 -6.28
CA GLY A 128 -16.22 24.31 -5.71
C GLY A 128 -17.65 24.84 -5.59
N VAL A 129 -18.58 24.10 -6.21
CA VAL A 129 -20.01 24.35 -6.09
C VAL A 129 -20.67 23.11 -5.53
N TRP A 130 -21.33 23.28 -4.40
CA TRP A 130 -22.06 22.20 -3.77
C TRP A 130 -23.38 22.67 -3.17
N ASP A 131 -24.48 22.26 -3.80
CA ASP A 131 -25.84 22.47 -3.29
C ASP A 131 -26.60 21.11 -3.24
N ALA A 132 -27.93 21.18 -3.10
CA ALA A 132 -28.77 19.99 -3.04
C ALA A 132 -28.78 19.16 -4.34
N ARG A 133 -28.36 19.73 -5.46
CA ARG A 133 -28.41 19.10 -6.79
C ARG A 133 -27.16 19.28 -7.63
N THR A 134 -26.15 19.94 -7.11
CA THR A 134 -24.91 20.23 -7.82
C THR A 134 -23.73 19.87 -6.95
N PHE A 135 -22.80 19.13 -7.50
CA PHE A 135 -21.48 18.91 -6.96
C PHE A 135 -20.47 19.18 -8.08
N LEU A 136 -19.59 20.13 -7.88
CA LEU A 136 -18.47 20.41 -8.77
C LEU A 136 -17.27 20.77 -7.90
N VAL A 137 -16.12 20.19 -8.17
CA VAL A 137 -14.84 20.57 -7.58
C VAL A 137 -13.76 20.62 -8.65
N SER A 138 -12.99 21.70 -8.65
CA SER A 138 -11.91 21.93 -9.62
C SER A 138 -10.60 22.24 -8.92
N GLY A 139 -9.51 21.76 -9.50
CA GLY A 139 -8.15 22.11 -9.11
C GLY A 139 -7.32 22.47 -10.33
N GLN A 140 -6.28 23.27 -10.11
CA GLN A 140 -5.40 23.74 -11.17
C GLN A 140 -3.96 23.90 -10.68
N ASP A 141 -3.03 23.60 -11.57
CA ASP A 141 -1.59 23.90 -11.42
C ASP A 141 -0.98 24.25 -12.79
N ALA A 142 0.34 24.30 -12.86
CA ALA A 142 1.07 24.60 -14.11
C ALA A 142 0.83 23.53 -15.21
N SER A 143 0.39 22.33 -14.87
CA SER A 143 0.12 21.24 -15.82
C SER A 143 -1.28 21.33 -16.47
N GLY A 144 -2.19 22.13 -15.89
CA GLY A 144 -3.56 22.33 -16.35
C GLY A 144 -4.59 22.31 -15.22
N SER A 145 -5.86 22.10 -15.57
CA SER A 145 -6.95 21.99 -14.61
C SER A 145 -7.65 20.64 -14.68
N PHE A 146 -8.21 20.22 -13.57
CA PHE A 146 -8.98 19.00 -13.43
C PHE A 146 -10.30 19.30 -12.71
N THR A 147 -11.42 18.83 -13.26
CA THR A 147 -12.76 19.07 -12.70
C THR A 147 -13.52 17.77 -12.55
N PHE A 148 -14.11 17.56 -11.37
CA PHE A 148 -15.09 16.52 -11.10
C PHE A 148 -16.49 17.11 -11.00
N VAL A 149 -17.48 16.49 -11.65
CA VAL A 149 -18.90 16.84 -11.54
C VAL A 149 -19.68 15.62 -11.11
N GLY A 150 -20.40 15.73 -9.98
CA GLY A 150 -21.23 14.65 -9.44
C GLY A 150 -22.49 14.42 -10.25
N CYS A 151 -22.80 13.16 -10.50
CA CYS A 151 -24.00 12.71 -11.19
C CYS A 151 -24.95 11.96 -10.24
N ASN A 152 -24.40 11.13 -9.37
CA ASN A 152 -25.17 10.30 -8.44
C ASN A 152 -24.36 10.00 -7.17
N ALA A 153 -24.92 10.27 -6.00
CA ALA A 153 -24.42 9.69 -4.75
C ALA A 153 -25.03 8.30 -4.58
N VAL A 154 -24.23 7.27 -4.80
CA VAL A 154 -24.65 5.86 -4.67
C VAL A 154 -24.93 5.51 -3.21
N SER A 155 -24.22 6.16 -2.30
CA SER A 155 -24.42 6.14 -0.85
C SER A 155 -23.94 7.47 -0.26
N PRO A 156 -24.15 7.77 1.03
CA PRO A 156 -23.58 8.96 1.65
C PRO A 156 -22.05 9.10 1.53
N ARG A 157 -21.37 8.01 1.25
CA ARG A 157 -19.91 7.93 1.14
C ARG A 157 -19.40 7.57 -0.26
N SER A 158 -20.27 7.46 -1.26
CA SER A 158 -19.86 7.05 -2.61
C SER A 158 -20.51 7.94 -3.67
N LEU A 159 -19.70 8.53 -4.52
CA LEU A 159 -20.07 9.43 -5.59
C LEU A 159 -19.61 8.89 -6.94
N THR A 160 -20.50 8.97 -7.93
CA THR A 160 -20.17 8.77 -9.33
C THR A 160 -20.46 10.03 -10.14
N GLY A 161 -19.70 10.24 -11.21
CA GLY A 161 -19.87 11.41 -12.04
C GLY A 161 -18.96 11.42 -13.27
N CYS A 162 -18.80 12.60 -13.85
CA CYS A 162 -17.92 12.84 -14.97
C CYS A 162 -16.77 13.75 -14.59
N TYR A 163 -15.65 13.60 -15.28
CA TYR A 163 -14.51 14.47 -15.11
C TYR A 163 -14.01 15.01 -16.43
N SER A 164 -13.33 16.14 -16.37
CA SER A 164 -12.59 16.71 -17.48
C SER A 164 -11.21 17.15 -17.02
N ARG A 165 -10.22 16.98 -17.88
CA ARG A 165 -8.88 17.52 -17.76
C ARG A 165 -8.63 18.50 -18.88
N CYS A 166 -8.24 19.72 -18.54
CA CYS A 166 -8.00 20.77 -19.51
C CYS A 166 -6.55 21.23 -19.46
N ARG A 167 -6.00 21.54 -20.62
CA ARG A 167 -4.67 22.17 -20.75
C ARG A 167 -4.78 23.37 -21.65
N GLN A 168 -4.35 24.53 -21.19
CA GLN A 168 -4.48 25.81 -21.95
C GLN A 168 -5.91 26.06 -22.44
N GLY A 169 -6.90 25.79 -21.58
CA GLY A 169 -8.32 25.99 -21.87
C GLY A 169 -8.96 24.97 -22.81
N ARG A 170 -8.21 23.97 -23.29
CA ARG A 170 -8.71 22.92 -24.19
C ARG A 170 -8.89 21.61 -23.46
N LEU A 171 -9.95 20.88 -23.79
CA LEU A 171 -10.19 19.53 -23.30
C LEU A 171 -9.12 18.57 -23.84
N VAL A 172 -8.38 17.90 -22.94
CA VAL A 172 -7.37 16.90 -23.30
C VAL A 172 -7.74 15.50 -22.87
N GLU A 173 -8.61 15.39 -21.87
CA GLU A 173 -9.10 14.09 -21.38
C GLU A 173 -10.46 14.27 -20.71
N ALA A 174 -11.34 13.31 -20.89
CA ALA A 174 -12.64 13.25 -20.25
C ALA A 174 -13.09 11.82 -20.00
N GLY A 175 -13.98 11.65 -19.04
CA GLY A 175 -14.52 10.33 -18.74
C GLY A 175 -15.45 10.34 -17.53
N THR A 176 -15.61 9.16 -16.97
CA THR A 176 -16.43 8.95 -15.79
C THR A 176 -15.57 8.53 -14.60
N PHE A 177 -16.07 8.77 -13.39
CA PHE A 177 -15.38 8.38 -12.17
C PHE A 177 -16.32 7.72 -11.15
N ARG A 178 -15.72 6.96 -10.26
CA ARG A 178 -16.32 6.52 -9.01
C ARG A 178 -15.34 6.76 -7.89
N VAL A 179 -15.78 7.44 -6.84
CA VAL A 179 -14.99 7.68 -5.62
C VAL A 179 -15.79 7.31 -4.38
N GLU A 180 -15.09 6.95 -3.33
CA GLU A 180 -15.66 6.72 -2.00
C GLU A 180 -14.83 7.44 -0.93
N ARG A 181 -15.48 7.79 0.16
CA ARG A 181 -14.85 8.39 1.33
C ARG A 181 -13.91 7.38 1.98
N MET A 182 -12.65 7.80 2.25
CA MET A 182 -11.57 6.89 2.60
C MET A 182 -11.63 6.39 4.04
N ALA A 183 -11.86 7.26 5.02
CA ALA A 183 -11.94 6.82 6.40
C ALA A 183 -13.14 5.90 6.63
N ARG A 184 -12.93 4.80 7.34
CA ARG A 184 -14.02 3.94 7.81
C ARG A 184 -14.87 4.66 8.84
N PHE A 185 -14.19 5.32 9.77
CA PHE A 185 -14.77 6.15 10.82
C PHE A 185 -14.25 7.57 10.63
N LYS A 186 -15.14 8.52 10.77
CA LYS A 186 -14.84 9.93 10.58
C LYS A 186 -13.85 10.42 11.63
N GLY A 187 -12.58 10.62 11.23
CA GLY A 187 -11.53 11.15 12.09
C GLY A 187 -11.06 10.24 13.22
N GLU A 188 -11.49 8.98 13.24
CA GLU A 188 -11.22 8.04 14.34
C GLU A 188 -10.36 6.86 13.88
N GLU A 189 -9.52 6.38 14.78
CA GLU A 189 -8.84 5.10 14.63
C GLU A 189 -9.76 3.95 15.02
N ASP A 190 -9.51 2.76 14.46
CA ASP A 190 -10.26 1.55 14.75
C ASP A 190 -9.32 0.35 14.75
N ALA A 191 -9.65 -0.66 15.53
CA ALA A 191 -8.81 -1.84 15.72
C ALA A 191 -9.63 -3.11 15.99
N SER A 192 -9.04 -4.26 15.70
CA SER A 192 -9.59 -5.58 16.01
C SER A 192 -8.50 -6.61 16.30
N GLY A 193 -8.93 -7.82 16.68
CA GLY A 193 -8.03 -8.99 16.84
C GLY A 193 -6.95 -8.80 17.89
N GLY A 194 -7.20 -7.99 18.91
CA GLY A 194 -6.25 -7.73 20.01
C GLY A 194 -5.18 -6.69 19.70
N MET A 195 -5.11 -6.16 18.47
CA MET A 195 -4.23 -5.03 18.18
C MET A 195 -4.70 -3.78 18.91
N ARG A 196 -3.77 -3.07 19.54
CA ARG A 196 -4.02 -1.81 20.25
C ARG A 196 -2.83 -0.88 20.09
N LEU A 197 -3.07 0.41 20.07
CA LEU A 197 -2.03 1.41 20.18
C LEU A 197 -1.42 1.35 21.58
N VAL A 198 -0.12 1.11 21.65
CA VAL A 198 0.68 1.16 22.89
C VAL A 198 1.24 2.57 23.07
N SER A 199 1.83 3.13 22.00
CA SER A 199 2.34 4.49 22.00
C SER A 199 2.36 5.08 20.58
N GLU A 200 2.40 6.43 20.55
CA GLU A 200 2.52 7.23 19.34
C GLU A 200 3.56 8.32 19.58
N THR A 201 4.57 8.41 18.70
CA THR A 201 5.62 9.41 18.84
C THR A 201 5.86 10.11 17.51
N TYR A 202 5.69 11.43 17.52
CA TYR A 202 5.83 12.26 16.34
C TYR A 202 7.28 12.27 15.82
N VAL A 203 7.43 12.26 14.51
CA VAL A 203 8.70 12.41 13.78
C VAL A 203 8.76 13.80 13.18
N SER A 204 9.77 14.59 13.58
CA SER A 204 9.93 16.00 13.14
C SER A 204 10.51 16.14 11.74
N LEU A 205 11.23 15.13 11.25
CA LEU A 205 11.88 15.14 9.94
C LEU A 205 10.91 14.76 8.83
N GLY A 206 10.76 15.61 7.86
CA GLY A 206 10.05 15.39 6.59
C GLY A 206 8.79 14.54 6.66
N MET A 207 8.74 13.49 5.84
CA MET A 207 7.67 12.49 5.84
C MET A 207 8.25 11.11 6.20
N PRO A 208 7.95 10.57 7.38
CA PRO A 208 8.42 9.26 7.78
C PRO A 208 7.84 8.16 6.85
N VAL A 209 8.67 7.21 6.42
CA VAL A 209 8.29 6.23 5.40
C VAL A 209 8.67 4.80 5.72
N ASP A 210 9.69 4.56 6.56
CA ASP A 210 10.11 3.21 6.91
C ASP A 210 10.74 3.17 8.31
N VAL A 211 10.73 1.99 8.93
CA VAL A 211 11.26 1.73 10.28
C VAL A 211 12.01 0.43 10.34
N HIS A 212 13.12 0.43 11.08
CA HIS A 212 13.88 -0.77 11.39
C HIS A 212 14.29 -0.77 12.86
N VAL A 213 14.05 -1.87 13.56
CA VAL A 213 14.37 -2.03 14.98
C VAL A 213 15.61 -2.89 15.15
N VAL A 214 16.60 -2.38 15.87
CA VAL A 214 17.82 -3.11 16.23
C VAL A 214 17.98 -3.04 17.75
N GLY A 215 17.96 -4.19 18.42
CA GLY A 215 17.95 -4.24 19.88
C GLY A 215 16.75 -3.48 20.46
N HIS A 216 17.03 -2.45 21.23
CA HIS A 216 16.02 -1.60 21.85
C HIS A 216 15.88 -0.22 21.17
N HIS A 217 16.29 -0.09 19.91
CA HIS A 217 16.21 1.17 19.19
C HIS A 217 15.44 1.03 17.88
N ALA A 218 14.47 1.92 17.67
CA ALA A 218 13.74 2.05 16.41
C ALA A 218 14.36 3.18 15.57
N TYR A 219 14.77 2.84 14.36
CA TYR A 219 15.39 3.73 13.38
C TYR A 219 14.35 4.07 12.31
N VAL A 220 13.85 5.30 12.34
CA VAL A 220 12.83 5.79 11.41
C VAL A 220 13.49 6.67 10.35
N VAL A 221 13.33 6.30 9.08
CA VAL A 221 13.79 7.13 7.95
C VAL A 221 12.65 7.93 7.36
N SER A 222 12.97 9.16 6.93
CA SER A 222 12.03 10.13 6.40
C SER A 222 12.48 10.67 5.04
N GLN A 223 11.51 10.88 4.16
CA GLN A 223 11.69 11.60 2.90
C GLN A 223 11.57 13.11 3.09
N ASP A 224 12.21 13.88 2.22
CA ASP A 224 12.00 15.32 2.15
C ASP A 224 10.52 15.62 1.82
N LYS A 225 9.91 16.53 2.55
CA LYS A 225 8.51 16.94 2.30
C LYS A 225 8.34 18.45 2.53
N GLN A 226 7.87 19.16 1.50
CA GLN A 226 7.43 20.57 1.58
C GLN A 226 8.45 21.51 2.26
N GLY A 227 9.73 21.32 1.98
CA GLY A 227 10.82 22.14 2.55
C GLY A 227 11.33 21.65 3.91
N ALA A 228 10.72 20.64 4.51
CA ALA A 228 11.29 19.96 5.67
C ALA A 228 12.24 18.85 5.21
N PRO A 229 13.50 18.82 5.71
CA PRO A 229 14.44 17.77 5.35
C PRO A 229 14.00 16.42 5.90
N GLY A 230 14.25 15.36 5.15
CA GLY A 230 14.19 13.99 5.63
C GLY A 230 15.41 13.62 6.47
N GLY A 231 15.71 12.34 6.58
CA GLY A 231 16.85 11.82 7.35
C GLY A 231 16.46 10.67 8.26
N LEU A 232 17.19 10.53 9.38
CA LEU A 232 17.01 9.46 10.38
C LEU A 232 16.61 10.04 11.72
N THR A 233 15.56 9.48 12.32
CA THR A 233 15.21 9.69 13.72
C THR A 233 15.37 8.37 14.48
N VAL A 234 16.06 8.41 15.63
CA VAL A 234 16.30 7.23 16.47
C VAL A 234 15.50 7.36 17.76
N PHE A 235 14.74 6.33 18.09
CA PHE A 235 14.00 6.21 19.33
C PHE A 235 14.55 5.05 20.17
N ASP A 236 14.79 5.29 21.45
CA ASP A 236 14.91 4.23 22.45
C ASP A 236 13.50 3.70 22.74
N VAL A 237 13.29 2.42 22.48
CA VAL A 237 12.04 1.69 22.68
C VAL A 237 12.17 0.59 23.73
N SER A 238 13.13 0.73 24.67
CA SER A 238 13.27 -0.15 25.84
C SER A 238 11.98 -0.23 26.65
N ASP A 239 11.23 0.88 26.70
CA ASP A 239 9.83 0.93 27.13
C ASP A 239 8.96 1.23 25.90
N PRO A 240 8.31 0.23 25.29
CA PRO A 240 7.45 0.45 24.14
C PRO A 240 6.26 1.39 24.40
N ALA A 241 5.86 1.59 25.66
CA ALA A 241 4.78 2.51 26.03
C ALA A 241 5.24 3.97 26.07
N ALA A 242 6.56 4.22 26.16
CA ALA A 242 7.13 5.55 26.28
C ALA A 242 8.42 5.71 25.44
N PRO A 243 8.38 5.58 24.10
CA PRO A 243 9.55 5.75 23.24
C PRO A 243 10.20 7.12 23.42
N VAL A 244 11.51 7.14 23.57
CA VAL A 244 12.29 8.37 23.77
C VAL A 244 13.14 8.64 22.53
N ARG A 245 12.98 9.80 21.90
CA ARG A 245 13.86 10.22 20.82
C ARG A 245 15.26 10.51 21.39
N VAL A 246 16.25 9.75 20.90
CA VAL A 246 17.65 9.84 21.37
C VAL A 246 18.59 10.46 20.35
N ALA A 247 18.25 10.44 19.06
CA ALA A 247 19.06 11.10 18.03
C ALA A 247 18.23 11.51 16.79
N GLU A 248 18.74 12.49 16.06
CA GLU A 248 18.33 12.86 14.70
C GLU A 248 19.58 13.06 13.85
N LEU A 249 19.55 12.57 12.60
CA LEU A 249 20.63 12.71 11.64
C LEU A 249 20.07 13.24 10.33
N VAL A 250 20.42 14.46 9.98
CA VAL A 250 20.08 15.10 8.70
C VAL A 250 21.37 15.26 7.90
N PRO A 251 21.62 14.43 6.89
CA PRO A 251 22.85 14.55 6.10
C PRO A 251 22.79 15.78 5.19
N PRO A 252 23.89 16.52 5.06
CA PRO A 252 23.92 17.70 4.20
C PRO A 252 23.75 17.31 2.72
N GLY A 253 22.88 18.04 2.02
CA GLY A 253 22.72 17.97 0.57
C GLY A 253 21.89 16.82 0.02
N ASN A 254 21.56 15.81 0.82
CA ASN A 254 20.63 14.75 0.44
C ASN A 254 20.05 14.04 1.65
N SER A 255 18.87 14.39 2.03
CA SER A 255 18.11 13.84 3.16
C SER A 255 16.86 13.06 2.73
N ASP A 256 16.60 12.89 1.43
CA ASP A 256 15.46 12.13 0.91
C ASP A 256 15.71 10.61 1.04
N TRP A 257 15.41 10.05 2.21
CA TRP A 257 15.65 8.67 2.59
C TRP A 257 14.36 7.86 2.53
N LYS A 258 14.40 6.68 1.88
CA LYS A 258 13.21 5.95 1.41
C LYS A 258 12.98 4.60 2.05
N GLY A 259 14.01 3.96 2.55
CA GLY A 259 13.95 2.62 3.16
C GLY A 259 15.17 2.34 3.99
N VAL A 260 15.06 1.42 4.94
CA VAL A 260 16.14 1.08 5.88
C VAL A 260 16.19 -0.42 6.18
N ALA A 261 17.39 -0.96 6.26
CA ALA A 261 17.67 -2.33 6.72
C ALA A 261 18.98 -2.31 7.51
N SER A 262 19.27 -3.35 8.27
CA SER A 262 20.51 -3.42 9.05
C SER A 262 21.21 -4.77 8.95
N ARG A 263 22.49 -4.73 9.28
CA ARG A 263 23.28 -5.91 9.64
C ARG A 263 24.23 -5.55 10.77
N LYS A 264 24.09 -6.22 11.92
CA LYS A 264 24.81 -5.86 13.16
C LYS A 264 24.59 -4.38 13.48
N ASP A 265 25.63 -3.64 13.77
CA ASP A 265 25.62 -2.23 14.15
C ASP A 265 25.75 -1.29 12.93
N VAL A 266 25.27 -1.71 11.75
CA VAL A 266 25.30 -0.92 10.52
C VAL A 266 23.91 -0.87 9.90
N LEU A 267 23.41 0.36 9.63
CA LEU A 267 22.24 0.55 8.80
C LEU A 267 22.63 0.80 7.34
N TYR A 268 21.78 0.32 6.47
CA TYR A 268 21.79 0.60 5.03
C TYR A 268 20.51 1.36 4.71
N VAL A 269 20.67 2.56 4.16
CA VAL A 269 19.55 3.47 3.91
C VAL A 269 19.45 3.76 2.42
N ALA A 270 18.28 3.50 1.85
CA ALA A 270 17.95 3.86 0.47
C ALA A 270 17.84 5.37 0.31
N SER A 271 18.55 5.96 -0.64
CA SER A 271 18.63 7.41 -0.86
C SER A 271 18.38 7.78 -2.32
N SER A 272 17.75 8.92 -2.57
CA SER A 272 17.44 9.39 -3.94
C SER A 272 18.65 9.73 -4.80
N GLN A 273 19.82 9.99 -4.21
CA GLN A 273 20.99 10.45 -4.97
C GLN A 273 22.28 9.71 -4.63
N ARG A 274 22.38 9.19 -3.41
CA ARG A 274 23.60 8.54 -2.90
C ARG A 274 23.53 7.01 -2.90
N GLY A 275 22.59 6.43 -3.63
CA GLY A 275 22.43 4.99 -3.62
C GLY A 275 22.06 4.47 -2.23
N VAL A 276 22.89 3.62 -1.67
CA VAL A 276 22.77 3.11 -0.31
C VAL A 276 23.73 3.87 0.60
N VAL A 277 23.20 4.63 1.53
CA VAL A 277 23.97 5.30 2.59
C VAL A 277 24.25 4.29 3.69
N VAL A 278 25.51 4.20 4.11
CA VAL A 278 25.98 3.30 5.19
C VAL A 278 26.14 4.11 6.47
N VAL A 279 25.40 3.72 7.51
CA VAL A 279 25.38 4.42 8.80
C VAL A 279 25.83 3.50 9.91
N ASP A 280 26.86 3.93 10.65
CA ASP A 280 27.32 3.29 11.87
C ASP A 280 26.36 3.63 13.03
N ILE A 281 25.81 2.63 13.67
CA ILE A 281 24.90 2.72 14.83
C ILE A 281 25.43 1.99 16.06
N SER A 282 26.73 1.76 16.12
CA SER A 282 27.38 1.17 17.32
C SER A 282 27.13 2.00 18.58
N GLU A 283 26.89 3.31 18.40
CA GLU A 283 26.38 4.22 19.41
C GLU A 283 25.03 4.79 18.93
N PRO A 284 23.89 4.24 19.38
CA PRO A 284 22.58 4.64 18.88
C PRO A 284 22.21 6.12 19.10
N THR A 285 22.80 6.75 20.13
CA THR A 285 22.62 8.18 20.44
C THR A 285 23.44 9.10 19.58
N ALA A 286 24.39 8.55 18.79
CA ALA A 286 25.29 9.28 17.92
C ALA A 286 25.52 8.59 16.57
N PRO A 287 24.45 8.29 15.80
CA PRO A 287 24.57 7.62 14.49
C PRO A 287 25.41 8.44 13.52
N ARG A 288 26.26 7.79 12.71
CA ARG A 288 27.18 8.47 11.81
C ARG A 288 27.14 7.88 10.40
N VAL A 289 27.02 8.72 9.39
CA VAL A 289 27.25 8.33 8.00
C VAL A 289 28.74 8.02 7.82
N ILE A 290 29.06 6.79 7.44
CA ILE A 290 30.44 6.33 7.20
C ILE A 290 30.76 6.15 5.72
N GLY A 291 29.77 6.18 4.84
CA GLY A 291 29.97 6.07 3.40
C GLY A 291 28.66 5.91 2.63
N HIS A 292 28.77 5.68 1.34
CA HIS A 292 27.65 5.29 0.48
C HIS A 292 28.14 4.44 -0.70
N VAL A 293 27.27 3.62 -1.26
CA VAL A 293 27.54 2.76 -2.42
C VAL A 293 26.34 2.74 -3.38
N PRO A 294 26.59 2.71 -4.71
CA PRO A 294 27.86 2.90 -5.39
C PRO A 294 28.34 4.37 -5.29
N GLU A 295 29.57 4.66 -5.73
CA GLU A 295 30.08 6.04 -5.75
C GLU A 295 29.36 6.93 -6.76
N GLU A 296 28.87 6.34 -7.88
CA GLU A 296 28.06 7.06 -8.87
C GLU A 296 26.69 7.49 -8.30
N PRO A 297 26.20 8.69 -8.60
CA PRO A 297 24.88 9.12 -8.18
C PRO A 297 23.81 8.11 -8.62
N THR A 298 23.11 7.53 -7.64
CA THR A 298 22.12 6.48 -7.88
C THR A 298 20.89 6.76 -7.03
N ASP A 299 19.71 6.72 -7.65
CA ASP A 299 18.43 6.71 -6.91
C ASP A 299 18.12 5.28 -6.51
N VAL A 300 18.05 5.02 -5.20
CA VAL A 300 17.63 3.74 -4.63
C VAL A 300 16.33 3.93 -3.88
N SER A 301 15.34 3.09 -4.19
CA SER A 301 13.99 3.20 -3.62
C SER A 301 13.77 2.33 -2.39
N LEU A 302 14.53 1.23 -2.26
CA LEU A 302 14.38 0.27 -1.16
C LEU A 302 15.68 -0.51 -0.98
N VAL A 303 15.92 -0.95 0.24
CA VAL A 303 16.99 -1.87 0.61
C VAL A 303 16.43 -3.06 1.38
N SER A 304 17.04 -4.23 1.21
CA SER A 304 16.79 -5.41 2.04
C SER A 304 18.06 -6.18 2.29
N VAL A 305 18.17 -6.77 3.48
CA VAL A 305 19.33 -7.57 3.90
C VAL A 305 18.88 -9.00 4.15
N ALA A 306 19.62 -9.93 3.61
CA ALA A 306 19.46 -11.35 3.90
C ALA A 306 20.83 -12.00 4.00
N GLU A 307 21.11 -12.63 5.14
CA GLU A 307 22.41 -13.22 5.44
C GLU A 307 23.57 -12.22 5.21
N ASP A 308 24.50 -12.55 4.33
CA ASP A 308 25.65 -11.72 3.95
C ASP A 308 25.41 -10.92 2.66
N ARG A 309 24.16 -10.63 2.32
CA ARG A 309 23.78 -9.91 1.10
C ARG A 309 22.91 -8.71 1.40
N LEU A 310 23.22 -7.61 0.72
CA LEU A 310 22.37 -6.44 0.63
C LEU A 310 21.82 -6.33 -0.80
N TYR A 311 20.52 -6.16 -0.90
CA TYR A 311 19.83 -5.90 -2.17
C TYR A 311 19.30 -4.49 -2.15
N ALA A 312 19.64 -3.70 -3.17
CA ALA A 312 19.21 -2.31 -3.30
C ALA A 312 18.51 -2.10 -4.65
N LEU A 313 17.30 -1.56 -4.61
CA LEU A 313 16.49 -1.36 -5.81
C LEU A 313 16.82 -0.02 -6.44
N ALA A 314 17.69 -0.02 -7.45
CA ALA A 314 18.08 1.17 -8.21
C ALA A 314 16.98 1.57 -9.21
N MET A 315 16.65 2.87 -9.22
CA MET A 315 15.66 3.48 -10.10
C MET A 315 16.32 4.24 -11.26
N ALA A 316 17.35 5.01 -10.95
CA ALA A 316 18.11 5.83 -11.87
C ALA A 316 19.60 5.83 -11.50
N PRO A 317 20.51 6.09 -12.46
CA PRO A 317 20.29 6.30 -13.90
C PRO A 317 19.95 5.03 -14.66
N ARG A 318 20.19 3.86 -14.08
CA ARG A 318 19.86 2.54 -14.64
C ARG A 318 19.06 1.74 -13.62
N SER A 319 17.84 1.35 -13.98
CA SER A 319 17.01 0.51 -13.13
C SER A 319 17.57 -0.91 -12.98
N GLY A 320 17.31 -1.53 -11.83
CA GLY A 320 17.72 -2.90 -11.54
C GLY A 320 17.94 -3.14 -10.04
N THR A 321 18.23 -4.37 -9.67
CA THR A 321 18.58 -4.72 -8.31
C THR A 321 20.09 -4.82 -8.18
N LEU A 322 20.69 -3.98 -7.34
CA LEU A 322 22.10 -4.07 -6.98
C LEU A 322 22.26 -5.10 -5.86
N MET A 323 23.19 -6.02 -6.00
CA MET A 323 23.53 -7.01 -4.98
C MET A 323 24.93 -6.74 -4.46
N PHE A 324 25.04 -6.57 -3.15
CA PHE A 324 26.31 -6.32 -2.46
C PHE A 324 26.67 -7.46 -1.51
N ASP A 325 27.96 -7.70 -1.35
CA ASP A 325 28.53 -8.52 -0.29
C ASP A 325 28.60 -7.72 1.02
N LEU A 326 28.16 -8.29 2.11
CA LEU A 326 28.21 -7.73 3.46
C LEU A 326 29.13 -8.50 4.42
N THR A 327 30.07 -9.27 3.90
CA THR A 327 31.09 -9.92 4.75
C THR A 327 31.79 -8.90 5.66
N THR A 328 32.01 -7.69 5.12
CA THR A 328 32.40 -6.50 5.89
C THR A 328 31.24 -5.50 5.90
N PRO A 329 30.39 -5.48 6.95
CA PRO A 329 29.18 -4.67 6.97
C PRO A 329 29.39 -3.16 6.73
N THR A 330 30.53 -2.60 7.21
CA THR A 330 30.87 -1.19 7.04
C THR A 330 31.39 -0.82 5.65
N ALA A 331 31.66 -1.81 4.79
CA ALA A 331 32.21 -1.63 3.45
C ALA A 331 31.55 -2.58 2.43
N PRO A 332 30.25 -2.38 2.11
CA PRO A 332 29.55 -3.22 1.14
C PRO A 332 30.25 -3.24 -0.22
N GLN A 333 30.44 -4.42 -0.80
CA GLN A 333 31.10 -4.60 -2.10
C GLN A 333 30.06 -4.98 -3.16
N LEU A 334 29.93 -4.18 -4.23
CA LEU A 334 29.02 -4.52 -5.33
C LEU A 334 29.47 -5.81 -6.03
N LEU A 335 28.60 -6.80 -6.05
CA LEU A 335 28.81 -8.08 -6.71
C LEU A 335 28.21 -8.12 -8.10
N GLU A 336 26.95 -7.67 -8.23
CA GLU A 336 26.19 -7.83 -9.46
C GLU A 336 25.09 -6.76 -9.56
N ARG A 337 24.70 -6.42 -10.77
CA ARG A 337 23.50 -5.66 -11.10
C ARG A 337 22.52 -6.57 -11.85
N ILE A 338 21.50 -6.99 -11.18
CA ILE A 338 20.43 -7.79 -11.78
C ILE A 338 19.54 -6.82 -12.56
N ALA A 339 19.61 -6.91 -13.89
CA ALA A 339 18.82 -6.02 -14.76
C ALA A 339 17.32 -6.30 -14.61
N SER A 340 16.52 -5.27 -14.55
CA SER A 340 15.07 -5.38 -14.71
C SER A 340 14.79 -5.69 -16.19
N GLY A 341 14.53 -6.99 -16.47
CA GLY A 341 14.49 -7.50 -17.83
C GLY A 341 13.14 -7.37 -18.49
N SER A 342 12.69 -6.19 -18.92
CA SER A 342 11.63 -6.12 -19.92
C SER A 342 11.87 -4.99 -20.91
N ARG A 343 11.66 -5.34 -22.18
CA ARG A 343 11.56 -4.39 -23.30
C ARG A 343 10.09 -4.16 -23.68
N LEU A 344 9.14 -4.43 -22.75
CA LEU A 344 7.70 -4.38 -23.06
C LEU A 344 7.10 -2.98 -22.97
N SER A 345 7.81 -2.01 -22.40
CA SER A 345 7.38 -0.60 -22.39
C SER A 345 8.59 0.34 -22.46
N ASP A 346 8.43 1.48 -23.09
CA ASP A 346 9.40 2.59 -23.10
C ASP A 346 9.47 3.30 -21.74
N GLU A 347 8.62 2.92 -20.78
CA GLU A 347 8.68 3.41 -19.41
C GLU A 347 9.72 2.63 -18.60
N PRO A 348 10.48 3.29 -17.73
CA PRO A 348 11.44 2.61 -16.87
C PRO A 348 10.72 1.58 -16.00
N ASN A 349 11.00 0.32 -16.26
CA ASN A 349 10.50 -0.79 -15.46
C ASN A 349 11.23 -0.82 -14.13
N THR A 350 10.59 -0.28 -13.12
CA THR A 350 11.20 -0.06 -11.81
C THR A 350 10.94 -1.21 -10.86
N SER A 351 12.00 -1.72 -10.22
CA SER A 351 11.88 -2.65 -9.11
C SER A 351 11.30 -1.93 -7.90
N ARG A 352 10.31 -2.54 -7.24
CA ARG A 352 9.59 -1.94 -6.10
C ARG A 352 9.69 -2.72 -4.81
N GLY A 353 10.07 -3.98 -4.87
CA GLY A 353 10.28 -4.87 -3.73
C GLY A 353 11.30 -5.94 -4.07
N ALA A 354 12.03 -6.42 -3.06
CA ALA A 354 12.88 -7.58 -3.16
C ALA A 354 12.95 -8.29 -1.81
N VAL A 355 12.76 -9.61 -1.84
CA VAL A 355 12.91 -10.48 -0.68
C VAL A 355 13.72 -11.70 -1.06
N SER A 356 14.69 -12.08 -0.21
CA SER A 356 15.47 -13.31 -0.38
C SER A 356 14.87 -14.42 0.48
N TYR A 357 14.72 -15.60 -0.11
CA TYR A 357 14.23 -16.78 0.57
C TYR A 357 14.84 -18.04 -0.05
N GLU A 358 15.47 -18.89 0.75
CA GLU A 358 16.11 -20.16 0.34
C GLU A 358 17.04 -20.01 -0.88
N GLY A 359 17.89 -18.97 -0.88
CA GLY A 359 18.86 -18.71 -1.95
C GLY A 359 18.27 -18.21 -3.26
N ARG A 360 16.96 -17.94 -3.29
CA ARG A 360 16.27 -17.26 -4.39
C ARG A 360 15.95 -15.82 -3.99
N LEU A 361 15.98 -14.93 -4.97
CA LEU A 361 15.53 -13.56 -4.81
C LEU A 361 14.22 -13.37 -5.57
N TYR A 362 13.21 -12.84 -4.87
CA TYR A 362 11.90 -12.52 -5.39
C TYR A 362 11.82 -11.01 -5.58
N VAL A 363 11.81 -10.56 -6.84
CA VAL A 363 11.85 -9.13 -7.18
C VAL A 363 10.52 -8.72 -7.79
N ASN A 364 9.91 -7.70 -7.20
CA ASN A 364 8.69 -7.10 -7.73
C ASN A 364 9.05 -5.98 -8.70
N HIS A 365 8.70 -6.15 -9.96
CA HIS A 365 8.83 -5.14 -11.02
C HIS A 365 7.46 -4.55 -11.34
N LEU A 366 7.36 -3.23 -11.32
CA LEU A 366 6.09 -2.52 -11.44
C LEU A 366 5.20 -3.08 -12.58
N HIS A 367 5.75 -3.20 -13.78
CA HIS A 367 4.97 -3.63 -14.96
C HIS A 367 5.29 -5.07 -15.42
N ASP A 368 6.35 -5.68 -14.91
CA ASP A 368 6.76 -7.04 -15.29
C ASP A 368 6.40 -8.11 -14.25
N GLY A 369 5.79 -7.71 -13.15
CA GLY A 369 5.31 -8.63 -12.12
C GLY A 369 6.40 -9.14 -11.18
N LEU A 370 6.13 -10.28 -10.57
CA LEU A 370 7.06 -10.97 -9.68
C LEU A 370 8.06 -11.79 -10.49
N GLN A 371 9.33 -11.50 -10.33
CA GLN A 371 10.43 -12.26 -10.94
C GLN A 371 11.13 -13.10 -9.87
N VAL A 372 11.36 -14.37 -10.14
CA VAL A 372 12.13 -15.28 -9.29
C VAL A 372 13.51 -15.48 -9.88
N VAL A 373 14.53 -15.19 -9.10
CA VAL A 373 15.94 -15.17 -9.53
C VAL A 373 16.75 -16.13 -8.66
N ASP A 374 17.60 -16.97 -9.25
CA ASP A 374 18.65 -17.69 -8.54
C ASP A 374 19.80 -16.72 -8.24
N ALA A 375 19.97 -16.35 -6.98
CA ALA A 375 21.01 -15.45 -6.51
C ALA A 375 22.08 -16.15 -5.65
N ARG A 376 22.07 -17.49 -5.57
CA ARG A 376 23.07 -18.27 -4.80
C ARG A 376 24.49 -18.02 -5.28
N ASN A 377 24.68 -17.87 -6.57
CA ASN A 377 25.96 -17.53 -7.16
C ASN A 377 25.91 -16.13 -7.77
N ALA A 378 26.60 -15.19 -7.13
CA ALA A 378 26.63 -13.79 -7.54
C ALA A 378 27.17 -13.56 -8.96
N THR A 379 28.04 -14.46 -9.47
CA THR A 379 28.61 -14.34 -10.82
C THR A 379 27.78 -15.06 -11.89
N ARG A 380 26.67 -15.71 -11.50
CA ARG A 380 25.78 -16.48 -12.38
C ARG A 380 24.32 -16.31 -11.98
N VAL A 381 23.91 -15.08 -11.81
CA VAL A 381 22.50 -14.76 -11.50
C VAL A 381 21.62 -15.15 -12.69
N GLN A 382 20.58 -15.93 -12.43
CA GLN A 382 19.67 -16.44 -13.44
C GLN A 382 18.22 -16.23 -13.07
N VAL A 383 17.44 -15.68 -14.00
CA VAL A 383 15.99 -15.62 -13.88
C VAL A 383 15.42 -17.02 -14.08
N LEU A 384 14.72 -17.51 -13.06
CA LEU A 384 14.10 -18.84 -13.05
C LEU A 384 12.65 -18.80 -13.57
N GLY A 385 11.96 -17.70 -13.35
CA GLY A 385 10.58 -17.54 -13.81
C GLY A 385 10.00 -16.17 -13.46
N ARG A 386 8.78 -15.96 -13.94
CA ARG A 386 8.05 -14.68 -13.78
C ARG A 386 6.55 -14.92 -13.68
N TYR A 387 5.87 -14.12 -12.85
CA TYR A 387 4.42 -14.06 -12.78
C TYR A 387 3.92 -12.67 -13.16
N THR A 388 3.04 -12.62 -14.15
CA THR A 388 2.42 -11.39 -14.67
C THR A 388 0.91 -11.54 -14.73
N TYR A 389 0.20 -10.42 -14.76
CA TYR A 389 -1.26 -10.38 -14.86
C TYR A 389 -1.70 -9.13 -15.66
N PRO A 390 -2.97 -9.07 -16.12
CA PRO A 390 -3.48 -7.87 -16.79
C PRO A 390 -3.30 -6.61 -15.94
N TYR A 391 -2.72 -5.57 -16.52
CA TYR A 391 -2.38 -4.30 -15.83
C TYR A 391 -1.46 -4.50 -14.62
N THR A 392 -0.48 -5.38 -14.76
CA THR A 392 0.50 -5.68 -13.71
C THR A 392 1.08 -4.41 -13.09
N ASN A 393 1.05 -4.36 -11.76
CA ASN A 393 1.60 -3.27 -10.97
C ASN A 393 2.19 -3.82 -9.66
N SER A 394 3.16 -4.73 -9.78
CA SER A 394 3.73 -5.51 -8.68
C SER A 394 4.60 -4.65 -7.77
N ARG A 395 4.42 -4.77 -6.44
CA ARG A 395 5.07 -3.87 -5.49
C ARG A 395 5.93 -4.52 -4.43
N ALA A 396 5.41 -5.49 -3.72
CA ALA A 396 6.11 -6.12 -2.60
C ALA A 396 5.75 -7.60 -2.49
N SER A 397 6.61 -8.37 -1.86
CA SER A 397 6.38 -9.78 -1.57
C SER A 397 6.86 -10.16 -0.18
N ALA A 398 6.22 -11.18 0.38
CA ALA A 398 6.73 -11.96 1.50
C ALA A 398 6.69 -13.44 1.10
N VAL A 399 7.67 -14.24 1.51
CA VAL A 399 7.82 -15.62 1.03
C VAL A 399 8.04 -16.56 2.20
N GLY A 400 7.43 -17.74 2.13
CA GLY A 400 7.58 -18.78 3.14
C GLY A 400 7.22 -20.16 2.61
N THR A 401 7.49 -21.19 3.43
CA THR A 401 7.15 -22.59 3.10
C THR A 401 5.92 -23.04 3.88
N PHE A 402 4.92 -23.57 3.17
CA PHE A 402 3.66 -24.06 3.70
C PHE A 402 3.39 -25.45 3.14
N ALA A 403 3.22 -26.45 4.01
CA ALA A 403 2.99 -27.84 3.61
C ALA A 403 3.98 -28.35 2.54
N GLY A 404 5.27 -27.96 2.64
CA GLY A 404 6.32 -28.31 1.69
C GLY A 404 6.31 -27.56 0.37
N ARG A 405 5.44 -26.55 0.20
CA ARG A 405 5.41 -25.66 -0.96
C ARG A 405 5.96 -24.28 -0.60
N VAL A 406 6.74 -23.71 -1.50
CA VAL A 406 7.17 -22.31 -1.37
C VAL A 406 6.08 -21.41 -1.92
N VAL A 407 5.56 -20.54 -1.06
CA VAL A 407 4.48 -19.60 -1.41
C VAL A 407 4.98 -18.17 -1.28
N ALA A 408 4.80 -17.38 -2.34
CA ALA A 408 5.03 -15.95 -2.33
C ALA A 408 3.67 -15.22 -2.20
N PHE A 409 3.56 -14.35 -1.20
CA PHE A 409 2.48 -13.39 -1.10
C PHE A 409 2.91 -12.12 -1.84
N GLU A 410 2.36 -11.90 -3.02
CA GLU A 410 2.67 -10.77 -3.89
C GLU A 410 1.58 -9.70 -3.76
N SER A 411 1.97 -8.45 -3.59
CA SER A 411 1.03 -7.33 -3.58
C SER A 411 1.20 -6.44 -4.80
N SER A 412 0.09 -5.91 -5.28
CA SER A 412 0.05 -4.87 -6.30
C SER A 412 -0.11 -3.47 -5.72
N LEU A 413 0.10 -2.46 -6.56
CA LEU A 413 -0.05 -1.04 -6.23
C LEU A 413 -1.17 -0.43 -7.06
N GLY A 414 -1.99 0.44 -6.44
CA GLY A 414 -2.97 1.26 -7.14
C GLY A 414 -4.41 0.79 -6.95
N VAL A 415 -5.28 1.21 -7.86
CA VAL A 415 -6.72 0.92 -7.79
C VAL A 415 -6.98 -0.56 -8.05
N GLY A 416 -7.77 -1.17 -7.18
CA GLY A 416 -8.09 -2.60 -7.26
C GLY A 416 -7.02 -3.52 -6.69
N ALA A 417 -5.92 -2.96 -6.16
CA ALA A 417 -4.77 -3.72 -5.66
C ALA A 417 -5.14 -4.83 -4.68
N ARG A 418 -4.45 -5.96 -4.82
CA ARG A 418 -4.67 -7.19 -4.05
C ARG A 418 -3.36 -7.76 -3.54
N VAL A 419 -3.48 -8.71 -2.61
CA VAL A 419 -2.42 -9.64 -2.24
C VAL A 419 -2.75 -10.98 -2.86
N ARG A 420 -1.84 -11.53 -3.64
CA ARG A 420 -1.92 -12.85 -4.27
C ARG A 420 -1.07 -13.84 -3.49
N ALA A 421 -1.60 -15.01 -3.20
CA ALA A 421 -0.78 -16.14 -2.80
C ALA A 421 -0.41 -16.95 -4.05
N LEU A 422 0.88 -17.05 -4.31
CA LEU A 422 1.45 -17.68 -5.50
C LEU A 422 2.26 -18.91 -5.08
N ASP A 423 1.95 -20.09 -5.60
CA ASP A 423 2.86 -21.23 -5.50
C ASP A 423 4.04 -21.00 -6.45
N VAL A 424 5.21 -20.80 -5.87
CA VAL A 424 6.49 -20.56 -6.56
C VAL A 424 7.49 -21.70 -6.36
N THR A 425 7.00 -22.87 -5.94
CA THR A 425 7.82 -24.08 -5.74
C THR A 425 8.57 -24.43 -7.02
N ASP A 426 7.88 -24.42 -8.15
CA ASP A 426 8.46 -24.42 -9.48
C ASP A 426 8.38 -23.03 -10.10
N PRO A 427 9.47 -22.25 -10.11
CA PRO A 427 9.46 -20.89 -10.64
C PRO A 427 9.13 -20.79 -12.15
N ALA A 428 9.31 -21.87 -12.90
CA ALA A 428 8.93 -21.91 -14.33
C ALA A 428 7.41 -21.97 -14.52
N HIS A 429 6.66 -22.41 -13.50
CA HIS A 429 5.21 -22.60 -13.54
C HIS A 429 4.54 -22.01 -12.30
N ILE A 430 4.63 -20.70 -12.14
CA ILE A 430 4.03 -19.97 -10.99
C ILE A 430 2.50 -19.94 -11.11
N VAL A 431 1.80 -20.30 -10.05
CA VAL A 431 0.35 -20.46 -10.03
C VAL A 431 -0.27 -19.65 -8.90
N LYS A 432 -1.31 -18.88 -9.20
CA LYS A 432 -2.14 -18.24 -8.17
C LYS A 432 -3.00 -19.28 -7.46
N ILE A 433 -2.90 -19.36 -6.15
CA ILE A 433 -3.61 -20.32 -5.31
C ILE A 433 -4.56 -19.67 -4.32
N GLY A 434 -4.39 -18.38 -4.04
CA GLY A 434 -5.23 -17.60 -3.14
C GLY A 434 -5.14 -16.10 -3.41
N GLU A 435 -6.05 -15.34 -2.84
CA GLU A 435 -6.01 -13.88 -2.90
C GLU A 435 -6.69 -13.24 -1.69
N TYR A 436 -6.26 -12.01 -1.37
CA TYR A 436 -6.90 -11.15 -0.39
C TYR A 436 -6.91 -9.70 -0.91
N GLY A 437 -7.96 -8.96 -0.60
CA GLY A 437 -8.06 -7.54 -0.94
C GLY A 437 -9.10 -6.83 -0.11
N LEU A 438 -8.88 -5.54 0.11
CA LEU A 438 -9.83 -4.61 0.68
C LEU A 438 -10.52 -3.82 -0.43
N ARG A 439 -11.06 -2.62 -0.10
CA ARG A 439 -11.67 -1.76 -1.10
C ARG A 439 -10.65 -1.27 -2.12
N GLY A 440 -11.08 -1.14 -3.37
CA GLY A 440 -10.21 -0.90 -4.51
C GLY A 440 -9.54 0.47 -4.59
N ALA A 441 -9.83 1.39 -3.66
CA ALA A 441 -9.26 2.75 -3.68
C ALA A 441 -7.92 2.86 -2.93
N VAL A 442 -7.46 1.79 -2.28
CA VAL A 442 -6.25 1.74 -1.44
C VAL A 442 -5.45 0.49 -1.78
N SER A 443 -4.15 0.53 -1.58
CA SER A 443 -3.25 -0.58 -1.86
C SER A 443 -2.35 -0.93 -0.69
N PRO A 444 -1.89 -2.19 -0.58
CA PRO A 444 -0.84 -2.58 0.36
C PRO A 444 0.49 -1.92 -0.02
N ARG A 445 1.39 -1.77 0.97
CA ARG A 445 2.72 -1.20 0.75
C ARG A 445 3.84 -2.12 1.19
N GLY A 446 4.00 -2.36 2.48
CA GLY A 446 5.00 -3.24 3.07
C GLY A 446 4.38 -4.53 3.56
N MET A 447 5.13 -5.61 3.54
CA MET A 447 4.70 -6.92 4.03
C MET A 447 5.82 -7.61 4.77
N GLU A 448 5.48 -8.26 5.88
CA GLU A 448 6.38 -9.12 6.66
C GLU A 448 5.65 -10.41 7.05
N LEU A 449 6.27 -11.54 6.78
CA LEU A 449 5.74 -12.86 7.15
C LEU A 449 6.43 -13.34 8.43
N ARG A 450 5.64 -13.68 9.45
CA ARG A 450 6.08 -14.28 10.71
C ARG A 450 5.28 -15.56 10.97
N GLY A 451 5.91 -16.71 10.82
CA GLY A 451 5.19 -17.99 10.88
C GLY A 451 4.02 -18.01 9.90
N ASN A 452 2.80 -18.17 10.43
CA ASN A 452 1.57 -18.18 9.64
C ASN A 452 0.83 -16.83 9.65
N ARG A 453 1.48 -15.74 10.08
CA ARG A 453 0.91 -14.39 10.10
C ARG A 453 1.58 -13.52 9.06
N LEU A 454 0.81 -12.96 8.15
CA LEU A 454 1.26 -11.95 7.19
C LEU A 454 0.83 -10.57 7.70
N TYR A 455 1.80 -9.81 8.17
CA TYR A 455 1.63 -8.41 8.56
C TYR A 455 1.81 -7.52 7.34
N MET A 456 0.98 -6.50 7.18
CA MET A 456 1.13 -5.56 6.10
C MET A 456 0.69 -4.15 6.47
N THR A 457 1.38 -3.15 5.96
CA THR A 457 0.88 -1.79 5.89
C THR A 457 0.00 -1.64 4.64
N TYR A 458 -1.13 -0.97 4.81
CA TYR A 458 -2.15 -0.82 3.76
C TYR A 458 -2.56 0.65 3.59
N HIS A 459 -1.56 1.56 3.61
CA HIS A 459 -1.74 3.02 3.53
C HIS A 459 -2.90 3.51 4.42
N GLN A 460 -3.95 4.10 3.82
CA GLN A 460 -5.11 4.65 4.54
C GLN A 460 -5.99 3.60 5.25
N GLU A 461 -5.76 2.32 5.02
CA GLU A 461 -6.39 1.23 5.77
C GLU A 461 -5.54 0.78 6.98
N GLY A 462 -4.41 1.45 7.23
CA GLY A 462 -3.56 1.18 8.39
C GLY A 462 -2.78 -0.13 8.28
N VAL A 463 -2.74 -0.90 9.37
CA VAL A 463 -2.07 -2.21 9.45
C VAL A 463 -3.10 -3.31 9.36
N ARG A 464 -2.79 -4.37 8.60
CA ARG A 464 -3.61 -5.59 8.45
C ARG A 464 -2.77 -6.80 8.79
N VAL A 465 -3.37 -7.77 9.48
CA VAL A 465 -2.73 -9.04 9.78
C VAL A 465 -3.60 -10.17 9.25
N LEU A 466 -3.04 -10.98 8.37
CA LEU A 466 -3.72 -12.15 7.84
C LEU A 466 -3.20 -13.43 8.47
N ASP A 467 -4.10 -14.35 8.76
CA ASP A 467 -3.78 -15.75 8.91
C ASP A 467 -3.59 -16.36 7.51
N VAL A 468 -2.41 -16.85 7.26
CA VAL A 468 -2.01 -17.51 6.01
C VAL A 468 -1.61 -18.96 6.22
N SER A 469 -2.02 -19.57 7.34
CA SER A 469 -1.82 -21.01 7.60
C SER A 469 -2.38 -21.88 6.47
N ASN A 470 -3.44 -21.40 5.83
CA ASN A 470 -3.90 -21.90 4.55
C ASN A 470 -3.76 -20.80 3.47
N PRO A 471 -2.69 -20.82 2.66
CA PRO A 471 -2.45 -19.79 1.65
C PRO A 471 -3.52 -19.67 0.57
N THR A 472 -4.36 -20.71 0.40
CA THR A 472 -5.47 -20.64 -0.58
C THR A 472 -6.62 -19.78 -0.10
N ARG A 473 -6.67 -19.46 1.21
CA ARG A 473 -7.73 -18.70 1.86
C ARG A 473 -7.16 -17.74 2.90
N PRO A 474 -6.33 -16.76 2.50
CA PRO A 474 -5.81 -15.75 3.43
C PRO A 474 -6.99 -15.05 4.14
N ARG A 475 -6.94 -14.95 5.46
CA ARG A 475 -8.04 -14.42 6.27
C ARG A 475 -7.55 -13.32 7.20
N GLU A 476 -8.15 -12.14 7.15
CA GLU A 476 -7.86 -11.07 8.11
C GLU A 476 -8.24 -11.53 9.53
N VAL A 477 -7.31 -11.45 10.45
CA VAL A 477 -7.49 -11.82 11.85
C VAL A 477 -7.33 -10.65 12.79
N ALA A 478 -6.61 -9.62 12.37
CA ALA A 478 -6.46 -8.39 13.15
C ALA A 478 -6.20 -7.20 12.24
N TYR A 479 -6.55 -6.01 12.71
CA TYR A 479 -6.18 -4.75 12.08
C TYR A 479 -6.06 -3.62 13.10
N PHE A 480 -5.31 -2.57 12.71
CA PHE A 480 -5.29 -1.27 13.33
C PHE A 480 -5.36 -0.20 12.25
N ASN A 481 -6.46 0.54 12.18
CA ASN A 481 -6.59 1.63 11.22
C ASN A 481 -6.00 2.92 11.82
N SER A 482 -4.79 3.27 11.40
CA SER A 482 -4.07 4.45 11.90
C SER A 482 -4.53 5.76 11.27
N PHE A 483 -5.28 5.70 10.17
CA PHE A 483 -5.60 6.88 9.36
C PHE A 483 -6.70 7.74 9.99
N ARG A 484 -6.32 8.95 10.41
CA ARG A 484 -7.24 10.01 10.85
C ARG A 484 -7.17 11.17 9.86
N GLU A 485 -8.28 11.57 9.29
CA GLU A 485 -8.34 12.66 8.29
C GLU A 485 -7.95 14.02 8.85
N THR A 486 -8.10 14.19 10.17
CA THR A 486 -7.85 15.42 10.91
C THR A 486 -6.41 15.58 11.38
N ASP A 487 -5.54 14.58 11.16
CA ASP A 487 -4.14 14.67 11.55
C ASP A 487 -3.45 15.86 10.86
N PRO A 488 -2.56 16.55 11.55
CA PRO A 488 -1.75 17.60 10.95
C PRO A 488 -0.99 17.10 9.71
N ASN A 489 -0.92 17.91 8.66
CA ASN A 489 -0.22 17.59 7.42
C ASN A 489 -0.77 16.39 6.63
N ARG A 490 -1.95 15.87 6.99
CA ARG A 490 -2.63 14.82 6.24
C ARG A 490 -3.09 15.37 4.88
N GLY A 491 -2.51 14.88 3.81
CA GLY A 491 -2.85 15.22 2.44
C GLY A 491 -4.00 14.38 1.87
N ASP A 492 -4.14 14.42 0.56
CA ASP A 492 -5.10 13.64 -0.20
C ASP A 492 -4.45 12.52 -1.02
N SER A 493 -3.16 12.25 -0.80
CA SER A 493 -2.43 11.20 -1.54
C SER A 493 -2.90 9.80 -1.14
N MET A 494 -3.09 8.94 -2.14
CA MET A 494 -3.36 7.52 -1.90
C MET A 494 -2.18 6.77 -1.23
N MET A 495 -1.02 7.41 -1.15
CA MET A 495 0.21 6.86 -0.57
C MET A 495 0.40 7.26 0.90
N GLU A 496 -0.54 7.98 1.49
CA GLU A 496 -0.49 8.39 2.90
C GLU A 496 -1.11 7.34 3.83
N GLY A 497 -0.74 7.39 5.09
CA GLY A 497 -1.14 6.45 6.13
C GLY A 497 0.02 5.54 6.56
N ALA A 498 -0.27 4.30 6.90
CA ALA A 498 0.75 3.33 7.30
C ALA A 498 1.64 2.93 6.10
N THR A 499 2.95 3.06 6.26
CA THR A 499 3.92 2.84 5.16
C THR A 499 4.98 1.78 5.47
N GLY A 500 5.76 1.93 6.53
CA GLY A 500 6.76 0.96 6.97
C GLY A 500 6.27 0.17 8.18
N LEU A 501 6.72 -1.07 8.32
CA LEU A 501 6.48 -1.88 9.51
C LEU A 501 7.64 -2.84 9.77
N GLN A 502 7.79 -3.19 11.05
CA GLN A 502 8.61 -4.33 11.47
C GLN A 502 7.98 -5.03 12.68
N VAL A 503 8.12 -6.36 12.71
CA VAL A 503 7.68 -7.25 13.79
C VAL A 503 8.91 -7.97 14.36
N PRO A 504 9.62 -7.39 15.35
CA PRO A 504 10.86 -7.97 15.86
C PRO A 504 10.66 -9.25 16.68
N GLY A 505 9.43 -9.52 17.14
CA GLY A 505 9.10 -10.70 17.96
C GLY A 505 9.18 -10.42 19.48
N ASP A 506 9.12 -9.17 19.87
CA ASP A 506 9.06 -8.70 21.25
C ASP A 506 7.63 -8.49 21.79
N GLY A 507 6.64 -8.94 21.01
CA GLY A 507 5.21 -8.76 21.29
C GLY A 507 4.63 -7.45 20.76
N HIS A 508 5.40 -6.71 19.95
CA HIS A 508 4.98 -5.44 19.36
C HIS A 508 5.15 -5.41 17.84
N VAL A 509 4.35 -4.57 17.22
CA VAL A 509 4.45 -4.20 15.80
C VAL A 509 4.82 -2.72 15.75
N TYR A 510 5.99 -2.42 15.21
CA TYR A 510 6.46 -1.06 14.99
C TYR A 510 6.04 -0.60 13.62
N VAL A 511 5.34 0.53 13.54
CA VAL A 511 4.73 1.02 12.31
C VAL A 511 5.06 2.49 12.12
N VAL A 512 5.27 2.89 10.90
CA VAL A 512 5.39 4.29 10.53
C VAL A 512 4.13 4.72 9.78
N ASP A 513 3.47 5.77 10.28
CA ASP A 513 2.41 6.50 9.59
C ASP A 513 2.93 7.87 9.14
N THR A 514 2.65 8.24 7.90
CA THR A 514 3.19 9.45 7.24
C THR A 514 2.85 10.78 7.93
N SER A 515 1.84 10.80 8.80
CA SER A 515 1.43 11.99 9.56
C SER A 515 1.62 11.85 11.06
N ARG A 516 1.52 10.62 11.60
CA ARG A 516 1.57 10.35 13.04
C ARG A 516 2.98 10.05 13.54
N GLY A 517 3.88 9.58 12.66
CA GLY A 517 5.23 9.19 13.03
C GLY A 517 5.34 7.71 13.40
N LEU A 518 6.05 7.39 14.48
CA LEU A 518 6.24 6.04 14.99
C LEU A 518 5.04 5.62 15.85
N LEU A 519 4.40 4.54 15.49
CA LEU A 519 3.35 3.87 16.25
C LEU A 519 3.89 2.53 16.74
N VAL A 520 3.69 2.25 18.02
CA VAL A 520 3.93 0.93 18.61
C VAL A 520 2.59 0.29 18.88
N LEU A 521 2.33 -0.86 18.29
CA LEU A 521 1.08 -1.61 18.44
C LEU A 521 1.35 -2.92 19.16
N THR A 522 0.34 -3.46 19.87
CA THR A 522 0.43 -4.83 20.39
C THR A 522 0.41 -5.82 19.22
N GLU A 523 1.23 -6.85 19.27
CA GLU A 523 1.13 -7.98 18.35
C GLU A 523 -0.16 -8.77 18.64
N PRO A 524 -0.98 -9.13 17.63
CA PRO A 524 -2.19 -9.94 17.83
C PRO A 524 -1.82 -11.36 18.28
N GLN A 525 -2.60 -11.91 19.20
CA GLN A 525 -2.42 -13.26 19.76
C GLN A 525 -2.88 -14.37 18.81
#